data_3132f53ad4bf4e73ac6f4773464697fb
#
_entry.id   3132f53ad4bf4e73ac6f4773464697fb
#
_cell.length_a   1.000
_cell.length_b   1.000
_cell.length_c   1.000
_cell.angle_alpha   90.00
_cell.angle_beta   90.00
_cell.angle_gamma   90.00
#
_symmetry.space_group_name_H-M   'P 1'
#
loop_
_entity.id
_entity.type
_entity.pdbx_description
1 polymer ?
#
loop_
_entity_poly.entity_id
_entity_poly.type
_entity_poly.pdbx_seq_one_letter_code
_entity_poly.pdbx_strand_id
1 'polypeptide(L)'
;MLLRFTKMHGLGNDFMVVDLISQRVHLSPEQIRYLGNRYTGVGFDQLLLVETPQSPDVDFRYRIFNSNGTEVEHCGNGARCFAKFVHDQRLTGKRDISVQTSNGRIMLKMRDDHAVEVDMGEPVLQPDKVPFEAMAQAPSYSLKQDGHNYTLGVVSMGNPQIGRAHV
;
A
#
# COMPACT_ATOMS: atom_id res chain seq x y z
N MET A 1 -6.36 -10.88 25.06
CA MET A 1 -5.26 -10.00 24.61
C MET A 1 -5.88 -8.73 24.05
N LEU A 2 -5.40 -7.55 24.42
CA LEU A 2 -5.89 -6.26 23.90
C LEU A 2 -4.99 -5.84 22.72
N LEU A 3 -5.58 -5.64 21.55
CA LEU A 3 -4.90 -5.11 20.36
C LEU A 3 -5.32 -3.66 20.13
N ARG A 4 -4.37 -2.73 20.16
CA ARG A 4 -4.61 -1.31 19.83
C ARG A 4 -4.32 -1.10 18.34
N PHE A 5 -5.21 -0.42 17.66
CA PHE A 5 -5.09 -0.08 16.25
C PHE A 5 -5.74 1.26 15.94
N THR A 6 -5.43 1.80 14.78
CA THR A 6 -6.08 3.00 14.24
C THR A 6 -6.72 2.66 12.88
N LYS A 7 -7.95 3.12 12.68
CA LYS A 7 -8.59 3.06 11.35
C LYS A 7 -8.24 4.31 10.57
N MET A 8 -7.78 4.11 9.35
CA MET A 8 -7.43 5.19 8.42
C MET A 8 -7.95 4.86 7.02
N HIS A 9 -7.97 5.85 6.15
CA HIS A 9 -8.21 5.62 4.72
C HIS A 9 -7.45 6.62 3.85
N GLY A 10 -7.13 6.21 2.64
CA GLY A 10 -6.62 7.06 1.57
C GLY A 10 -7.47 6.87 0.32
N LEU A 11 -8.23 7.91 -0.08
CA LEU A 11 -9.13 7.87 -1.24
C LEU A 11 -10.17 6.72 -1.20
N GLY A 12 -10.69 6.41 -0.01
CA GLY A 12 -11.67 5.33 0.20
C GLY A 12 -11.08 3.94 0.42
N ASN A 13 -9.82 3.72 0.09
CA ASN A 13 -9.10 2.49 0.44
C ASN A 13 -8.77 2.52 1.94
N ASP A 14 -9.36 1.64 2.73
CA ASP A 14 -9.32 1.69 4.19
C ASP A 14 -8.36 0.69 4.81
N PHE A 15 -7.74 1.14 5.90
CA PHE A 15 -6.66 0.44 6.57
C PHE A 15 -6.93 0.27 8.07
N MET A 16 -6.51 -0.88 8.58
CA MET A 16 -6.25 -1.08 10.01
C MET A 16 -4.75 -0.93 10.23
N VAL A 17 -4.34 0.10 10.98
CA VAL A 17 -2.91 0.38 11.25
C VAL A 17 -2.57 -0.07 12.66
N VAL A 18 -1.54 -0.90 12.79
CA VAL A 18 -1.07 -1.46 14.06
C VAL A 18 0.38 -1.07 14.28
N ASP A 19 0.64 -0.40 15.39
CA ASP A 19 1.98 -0.07 15.86
C ASP A 19 2.56 -1.27 16.62
N LEU A 20 3.57 -1.91 16.04
CA LEU A 20 4.32 -3.01 16.65
C LEU A 20 5.62 -2.54 17.33
N ILE A 21 5.87 -1.22 17.37
CA ILE A 21 6.97 -0.63 18.15
C ILE A 21 6.56 -0.53 19.61
N SER A 22 5.34 -0.02 19.88
CA SER A 22 4.83 0.19 21.22
C SER A 22 4.06 -1.01 21.80
N GLN A 23 3.73 -2.01 20.99
CA GLN A 23 3.06 -3.24 21.45
C GLN A 23 3.65 -4.48 20.76
N ARG A 24 3.74 -5.58 21.51
CA ARG A 24 4.24 -6.85 20.98
C ARG A 24 3.07 -7.77 20.67
N VAL A 25 2.73 -7.85 19.39
CA VAL A 25 1.66 -8.71 18.88
C VAL A 25 2.15 -9.41 17.63
N HIS A 26 1.82 -10.66 17.49
CA HIS A 26 1.96 -11.42 16.25
C HIS A 26 0.56 -11.74 15.74
N LEU A 27 0.29 -11.45 14.49
CA LEU A 27 -0.98 -11.75 13.82
C LEU A 27 -0.75 -12.82 12.77
N SER A 28 -1.42 -13.97 12.93
CA SER A 28 -1.42 -15.01 11.90
C SER A 28 -2.28 -14.60 10.71
N PRO A 29 -2.07 -15.19 9.51
CA PRO A 29 -2.94 -14.95 8.35
C PRO A 29 -4.43 -15.19 8.64
N GLU A 30 -4.76 -16.17 9.46
CA GLU A 30 -6.14 -16.46 9.87
C GLU A 30 -6.72 -15.34 10.73
N GLN A 31 -5.92 -14.82 11.67
CA GLN A 31 -6.32 -13.68 12.50
C GLN A 31 -6.49 -12.40 11.67
N ILE A 32 -5.61 -12.15 10.70
CA ILE A 32 -5.75 -11.03 9.77
C ILE A 32 -7.03 -11.17 8.96
N ARG A 33 -7.34 -12.36 8.46
CA ARG A 33 -8.57 -12.65 7.71
C ARG A 33 -9.83 -12.44 8.56
N TYR A 34 -9.80 -12.89 9.82
CA TYR A 34 -10.90 -12.66 10.76
C TYR A 34 -11.10 -11.17 11.04
N LEU A 35 -10.04 -10.44 11.35
CA LEU A 35 -10.09 -9.00 11.60
C LEU A 35 -10.51 -8.19 10.36
N GLY A 36 -10.11 -8.65 9.16
CA GLY A 36 -10.47 -8.02 7.88
C GLY A 36 -11.93 -8.18 7.48
N ASN A 37 -12.64 -9.13 8.07
CA ASN A 37 -14.06 -9.35 7.77
C ASN A 37 -14.91 -8.15 8.24
N ARG A 38 -15.67 -7.55 7.31
CA ARG A 38 -16.47 -6.35 7.58
C ARG A 38 -17.71 -6.60 8.44
N TYR A 39 -18.13 -7.86 8.58
CA TYR A 39 -19.32 -8.24 9.33
C TYR A 39 -19.00 -8.76 10.73
N THR A 40 -17.86 -9.43 10.90
CA THR A 40 -17.52 -10.13 12.14
C THR A 40 -16.24 -9.62 12.79
N GLY A 41 -15.42 -8.84 12.06
CA GLY A 41 -14.17 -8.25 12.52
C GLY A 41 -14.20 -6.73 12.52
N VAL A 42 -13.03 -6.12 12.41
CA VAL A 42 -12.86 -4.67 12.28
C VAL A 42 -13.28 -4.20 10.89
N GLY A 43 -13.04 -5.01 9.88
CA GLY A 43 -13.26 -4.70 8.47
C GLY A 43 -12.24 -3.70 7.94
N PHE A 44 -11.51 -4.09 6.91
CA PHE A 44 -10.56 -3.25 6.19
C PHE A 44 -10.23 -3.86 4.83
N ASP A 45 -9.72 -3.05 3.93
CA ASP A 45 -9.12 -3.53 2.68
C ASP A 45 -7.74 -4.12 2.96
N GLN A 46 -6.93 -3.42 3.77
CA GLN A 46 -5.57 -3.83 4.10
C GLN A 46 -5.20 -3.52 5.55
N LEU A 47 -4.30 -4.36 6.10
CA LEU A 47 -3.65 -4.18 7.39
C LEU A 47 -2.26 -3.59 7.16
N LEU A 48 -1.92 -2.52 7.87
CA LEU A 48 -0.58 -1.92 7.91
C LEU A 48 0.08 -2.24 9.25
N LEU A 49 1.29 -2.78 9.23
CA LEU A 49 2.12 -2.98 10.40
C LEU A 49 3.29 -1.98 10.40
N VAL A 50 3.42 -1.23 11.48
CA VAL A 50 4.52 -0.31 11.74
C VAL A 50 5.51 -1.02 12.64
N GLU A 51 6.69 -1.34 12.12
CA GLU A 51 7.71 -2.13 12.81
C GLU A 51 9.04 -1.35 12.95
N THR A 52 9.87 -1.78 13.88
CA THR A 52 11.25 -1.31 13.96
C THR A 52 12.03 -1.73 12.72
N PRO A 53 12.93 -0.88 12.19
CA PRO A 53 13.70 -1.20 11.00
C PRO A 53 14.65 -2.38 11.26
N GLN A 54 14.95 -3.12 10.20
CA GLN A 54 15.97 -4.17 10.22
C GLN A 54 17.36 -3.66 9.82
N SER A 55 17.44 -2.42 9.30
CA SER A 55 18.65 -1.76 8.86
C SER A 55 18.75 -0.38 9.51
N PRO A 56 19.96 0.06 9.95
CA PRO A 56 20.14 1.33 10.66
C PRO A 56 19.94 2.58 9.80
N ASP A 57 19.89 2.42 8.49
CA ASP A 57 19.79 3.51 7.52
C ASP A 57 18.35 3.81 7.06
N VAL A 58 17.36 3.20 7.72
CA VAL A 58 15.93 3.48 7.56
C VAL A 58 15.27 3.76 8.92
N ASP A 59 14.19 4.53 8.90
CA ASP A 59 13.50 4.94 10.13
C ASP A 59 12.53 3.88 10.64
N PHE A 60 11.86 3.20 9.72
CA PHE A 60 10.84 2.19 10.02
C PHE A 60 10.86 1.05 9.03
N ARG A 61 10.23 -0.05 9.43
CA ARG A 61 9.78 -1.12 8.53
C ARG A 61 8.26 -1.06 8.41
N TYR A 62 7.79 -1.21 7.17
CA TYR A 62 6.40 -1.17 6.79
C TYR A 62 6.01 -2.50 6.14
N ARG A 63 5.02 -3.15 6.70
CA ARG A 63 4.44 -4.35 6.10
C ARG A 63 2.96 -4.14 5.86
N ILE A 64 2.47 -4.71 4.78
CA ILE A 64 1.09 -4.57 4.36
C ILE A 64 0.50 -5.93 4.00
N PHE A 65 -0.73 -6.17 4.43
CA PHE A 65 -1.45 -7.40 4.18
C PHE A 65 -2.83 -7.09 3.64
N ASN A 66 -3.27 -7.84 2.64
CA ASN A 66 -4.66 -7.81 2.22
C ASN A 66 -5.57 -8.43 3.30
N SER A 67 -6.84 -8.12 3.26
CA SER A 67 -7.84 -8.66 4.19
C SER A 67 -7.95 -10.20 4.17
N ASN A 68 -7.43 -10.86 3.12
CA ASN A 68 -7.34 -12.32 3.04
C ASN A 68 -6.12 -12.92 3.78
N GLY A 69 -5.27 -12.08 4.38
CA GLY A 69 -4.07 -12.49 5.13
C GLY A 69 -2.80 -12.62 4.29
N THR A 70 -2.85 -12.32 2.99
CA THR A 70 -1.64 -12.35 2.13
C THR A 70 -0.85 -11.06 2.28
N GLU A 71 0.46 -11.16 2.45
CA GLU A 71 1.36 -10.01 2.43
C GLU A 71 1.53 -9.51 0.99
N VAL A 72 1.57 -8.19 0.81
CA VAL A 72 1.76 -7.51 -0.47
C VAL A 72 2.92 -6.53 -0.41
N GLU A 73 3.49 -6.19 -1.57
CA GLU A 73 4.75 -5.46 -1.62
C GLU A 73 4.63 -4.02 -1.13
N HIS A 74 3.73 -3.24 -1.68
CA HIS A 74 3.42 -1.89 -1.22
C HIS A 74 2.12 -1.34 -1.83
N CYS A 75 1.62 -0.25 -1.23
CA CYS A 75 0.43 0.48 -1.67
C CYS A 75 0.64 1.97 -1.40
N GLY A 76 0.55 2.80 -2.43
CA GLY A 76 0.74 4.25 -2.30
C GLY A 76 -0.25 4.91 -1.33
N ASN A 77 -1.51 4.45 -1.30
CA ASN A 77 -2.50 4.90 -0.31
C ASN A 77 -2.08 4.51 1.10
N GLY A 78 -1.60 3.27 1.28
CA GLY A 78 -1.09 2.77 2.55
C GLY A 78 0.15 3.53 3.01
N ALA A 79 1.08 3.84 2.11
CA ALA A 79 2.27 4.61 2.42
C ALA A 79 1.94 6.03 2.93
N ARG A 80 0.91 6.68 2.36
CA ARG A 80 0.42 7.97 2.87
C ARG A 80 -0.20 7.85 4.26
N CYS A 81 -1.03 6.84 4.49
CA CYS A 81 -1.59 6.55 5.81
C CYS A 81 -0.50 6.23 6.83
N PHE A 82 0.52 5.46 6.42
CA PHE A 82 1.67 5.14 7.25
C PHE A 82 2.41 6.39 7.72
N ALA A 83 2.81 7.28 6.79
CA ALA A 83 3.53 8.51 7.12
C ALA A 83 2.73 9.40 8.09
N LYS A 84 1.43 9.58 7.78
CA LYS A 84 0.56 10.34 8.68
C LYS A 84 0.43 9.68 10.05
N PHE A 85 0.28 8.36 10.11
CA PHE A 85 0.17 7.62 11.37
C PHE A 85 1.41 7.80 12.26
N VAL A 86 2.62 7.56 11.73
CA VAL A 86 3.84 7.66 12.54
C VAL A 86 4.09 9.09 13.02
N HIS A 87 3.68 10.09 12.25
CA HIS A 87 3.75 11.48 12.64
C HIS A 87 2.71 11.82 13.73
N ASP A 88 1.44 11.46 13.55
CA ASP A 88 0.35 11.74 14.48
C ASP A 88 0.57 11.02 15.84
N GLN A 89 1.12 9.81 15.81
CA GLN A 89 1.48 9.04 17.00
C GLN A 89 2.81 9.50 17.64
N ARG A 90 3.48 10.51 17.07
CA ARG A 90 4.76 11.04 17.51
C ARG A 90 5.88 9.98 17.58
N LEU A 91 5.82 8.97 16.72
CA LEU A 91 6.88 7.97 16.62
C LEU A 91 8.12 8.54 15.92
N THR A 92 7.96 9.63 15.17
CA THR A 92 9.05 10.42 14.59
C THR A 92 8.68 11.90 14.52
N GLY A 93 9.69 12.78 14.61
CA GLY A 93 9.56 14.20 14.29
C GLY A 93 10.10 14.57 12.91
N LYS A 94 10.61 13.58 12.16
CA LYS A 94 11.15 13.80 10.81
C LYS A 94 10.03 14.08 9.82
N ARG A 95 10.31 14.95 8.85
CA ARG A 95 9.44 15.18 7.70
C ARG A 95 9.74 14.21 6.55
N ASP A 96 11.02 13.91 6.36
CA ASP A 96 11.49 12.92 5.39
C ASP A 96 11.69 11.60 6.14
N ILE A 97 10.86 10.61 5.82
CA ILE A 97 10.78 9.32 6.52
C ILE A 97 11.22 8.22 5.56
N SER A 98 12.33 7.59 5.87
CA SER A 98 12.86 6.45 5.11
C SER A 98 12.24 5.15 5.64
N VAL A 99 11.63 4.37 4.75
CA VAL A 99 10.87 3.19 5.15
C VAL A 99 11.29 1.96 4.36
N GLN A 100 11.60 0.89 5.07
CA GLN A 100 11.86 -0.43 4.49
C GLN A 100 10.51 -1.13 4.18
N THR A 101 10.35 -1.59 2.95
CA THR A 101 9.24 -2.45 2.51
C THR A 101 9.76 -3.84 2.12
N SER A 102 8.87 -4.76 1.76
CA SER A 102 9.27 -6.07 1.19
C SER A 102 9.99 -5.94 -0.17
N ASN A 103 9.74 -4.85 -0.90
CA ASN A 103 10.30 -4.60 -2.25
C ASN A 103 11.38 -3.49 -2.27
N GLY A 104 12.02 -3.21 -1.14
CA GLY A 104 13.08 -2.22 -1.04
C GLY A 104 12.75 -1.05 -0.14
N ARG A 105 13.34 0.09 -0.44
CA ARG A 105 13.18 1.32 0.35
C ARG A 105 12.31 2.31 -0.40
N ILE A 106 11.45 3.00 0.34
CA ILE A 106 10.68 4.15 -0.13
C ILE A 106 10.94 5.37 0.74
N MET A 107 10.83 6.55 0.16
CA MET A 107 10.88 7.83 0.86
C MET A 107 9.49 8.44 0.92
N LEU A 108 9.10 8.83 2.12
CA LEU A 108 7.83 9.51 2.41
C LEU A 108 8.14 10.90 2.93
N LYS A 109 7.50 11.92 2.37
CA LYS A 109 7.73 13.30 2.79
C LYS A 109 6.44 13.97 3.24
N MET A 110 6.43 14.39 4.50
CA MET A 110 5.34 15.18 5.06
C MET A 110 5.46 16.63 4.57
N ARG A 111 4.43 17.13 3.90
CA ARG A 111 4.34 18.51 3.42
C ARG A 111 3.72 19.43 4.47
N ASP A 112 3.88 20.75 4.30
CA ASP A 112 3.32 21.73 5.23
C ASP A 112 1.78 21.76 5.24
N ASP A 113 1.16 21.38 4.13
CA ASP A 113 -0.30 21.23 3.98
C ASP A 113 -0.85 19.91 4.53
N HIS A 114 -0.04 19.16 5.28
CA HIS A 114 -0.33 17.81 5.80
C HIS A 114 -0.54 16.73 4.72
N ALA A 115 -0.28 17.05 3.46
CA ALA A 115 -0.21 16.03 2.41
C ALA A 115 1.07 15.20 2.55
N VAL A 116 1.04 14.00 2.01
CA VAL A 116 2.21 13.11 1.98
C VAL A 116 2.62 12.87 0.53
N GLU A 117 3.85 13.24 0.23
CA GLU A 117 4.51 12.88 -1.02
C GLU A 117 5.17 11.51 -0.86
N VAL A 118 4.93 10.63 -1.81
CA VAL A 118 5.48 9.27 -1.83
C VAL A 118 6.27 9.10 -3.12
N ASP A 119 7.56 8.81 -3.01
CA ASP A 119 8.35 8.40 -4.17
C ASP A 119 8.02 6.94 -4.49
N MET A 120 7.28 6.75 -5.57
CA MET A 120 6.85 5.43 -6.05
C MET A 120 7.83 4.80 -7.06
N GLY A 121 8.92 5.49 -7.37
CA GLY A 121 9.87 5.10 -8.42
C GLY A 121 9.33 5.34 -9.84
N GLU A 122 10.05 4.80 -10.82
CA GLU A 122 9.68 4.95 -12.23
C GLU A 122 8.53 4.01 -12.63
N PRO A 123 7.55 4.49 -13.42
CA PRO A 123 6.49 3.65 -13.94
C PRO A 123 7.02 2.63 -14.96
N VAL A 124 6.60 1.40 -14.84
CA VAL A 124 6.90 0.34 -15.80
C VAL A 124 5.75 0.20 -16.78
N LEU A 125 6.03 0.43 -18.06
CA LEU A 125 5.04 0.42 -19.14
C LEU A 125 5.15 -0.80 -20.08
N GLN A 126 6.16 -1.64 -19.88
CA GLN A 126 6.37 -2.84 -20.69
C GLN A 126 5.34 -3.91 -20.29
N PRO A 127 4.53 -4.44 -21.24
CA PRO A 127 3.44 -5.37 -20.94
C PRO A 127 3.88 -6.64 -20.20
N ASP A 128 5.03 -7.19 -20.57
CA ASP A 128 5.62 -8.40 -19.96
C ASP A 128 6.03 -8.21 -18.49
N LYS A 129 6.28 -6.96 -18.08
CA LYS A 129 6.59 -6.57 -16.68
C LYS A 129 5.38 -6.09 -15.89
N VAL A 130 4.28 -5.80 -16.59
CA VAL A 130 2.95 -5.64 -16.01
C VAL A 130 2.23 -6.91 -16.45
N PRO A 131 1.66 -7.76 -15.61
CA PRO A 131 1.05 -9.02 -16.06
C PRO A 131 -0.16 -8.75 -16.98
N PHE A 132 0.15 -8.31 -18.19
CA PHE A 132 -0.75 -7.92 -19.25
C PHE A 132 -0.25 -8.45 -20.60
N GLU A 133 -1.08 -9.23 -21.28
CA GLU A 133 -0.72 -9.83 -22.57
C GLU A 133 -0.89 -8.80 -23.69
N ALA A 134 0.22 -8.37 -24.28
CA ALA A 134 0.25 -7.56 -25.49
C ALA A 134 1.51 -7.84 -26.32
N MET A 135 1.41 -7.70 -27.64
CA MET A 135 2.52 -7.96 -28.55
C MET A 135 3.68 -6.96 -28.44
N ALA A 136 3.37 -5.71 -28.02
CA ALA A 136 4.33 -4.63 -27.87
C ALA A 136 3.79 -3.54 -26.92
N GLN A 137 4.69 -2.73 -26.38
CA GLN A 137 4.33 -1.55 -25.62
C GLN A 137 3.60 -0.52 -26.51
N ALA A 138 2.48 -0.01 -26.01
CA ALA A 138 1.66 1.00 -26.69
C ALA A 138 1.10 2.01 -25.68
N PRO A 139 0.71 3.21 -26.11
CA PRO A 139 0.06 4.20 -25.25
C PRO A 139 -1.29 3.74 -24.69
N SER A 140 -1.96 2.86 -25.42
CA SER A 140 -3.22 2.24 -25.00
C SER A 140 -3.41 0.89 -25.67
N TYR A 141 -4.29 0.08 -25.09
CA TYR A 141 -4.60 -1.27 -25.57
C TYR A 141 -6.11 -1.43 -25.72
N SER A 142 -6.52 -2.26 -26.67
CA SER A 142 -7.93 -2.60 -26.87
C SER A 142 -8.23 -3.93 -26.20
N LEU A 143 -9.24 -3.96 -25.34
CA LEU A 143 -9.80 -5.18 -24.74
C LEU A 143 -11.21 -5.37 -25.24
N LYS A 144 -11.51 -6.52 -25.82
CA LYS A 144 -12.86 -6.90 -26.20
C LYS A 144 -13.46 -7.83 -25.14
N GLN A 145 -14.55 -7.38 -24.51
CA GLN A 145 -15.27 -8.18 -23.52
C GLN A 145 -16.77 -7.98 -23.71
N ASP A 146 -17.55 -9.06 -23.69
CA ASP A 146 -19.01 -9.06 -23.79
C ASP A 146 -19.55 -8.26 -25.00
N GLY A 147 -18.85 -8.35 -26.14
CA GLY A 147 -19.20 -7.63 -27.36
C GLY A 147 -18.82 -6.15 -27.40
N HIS A 148 -18.25 -5.62 -26.32
CA HIS A 148 -17.79 -4.23 -26.22
C HIS A 148 -16.27 -4.12 -26.35
N ASN A 149 -15.80 -3.05 -26.96
CA ASN A 149 -14.38 -2.70 -27.03
C ASN A 149 -14.07 -1.63 -25.97
N TYR A 150 -13.07 -1.91 -25.14
CA TYR A 150 -12.57 -0.98 -24.13
C TYR A 150 -11.16 -0.53 -24.49
N THR A 151 -10.89 0.76 -24.37
CA THR A 151 -9.53 1.29 -24.49
C THR A 151 -8.95 1.38 -23.08
N LEU A 152 -7.79 0.76 -22.87
CA LEU A 152 -7.13 0.63 -21.57
C LEU A 152 -5.76 1.28 -21.57
N GLY A 153 -5.40 1.96 -20.48
CA GLY A 153 -4.04 2.25 -20.11
C GLY A 153 -3.51 1.18 -19.14
N VAL A 154 -2.26 0.81 -19.29
CA VAL A 154 -1.60 -0.24 -18.46
C VAL A 154 -0.27 0.26 -17.97
N VAL A 155 -0.04 0.20 -16.65
CA VAL A 155 1.20 0.63 -16.00
C VAL A 155 1.42 -0.17 -14.72
N SER A 156 2.67 -0.41 -14.34
CA SER A 156 3.01 -0.86 -12.99
C SER A 156 3.73 0.25 -12.24
N MET A 157 3.28 0.50 -11.02
CA MET A 157 3.91 1.35 -10.01
C MET A 157 4.35 0.50 -8.81
N GLY A 158 4.94 -0.68 -9.07
CA GLY A 158 5.23 -1.71 -8.09
C GLY A 158 4.11 -2.75 -7.95
N ASN A 159 2.91 -2.41 -8.43
CA ASN A 159 1.80 -3.34 -8.66
C ASN A 159 1.07 -2.95 -9.95
N PRO A 160 0.40 -3.88 -10.64
CA PRO A 160 -0.33 -3.59 -11.87
C PRO A 160 -1.45 -2.60 -11.65
N GLN A 161 -1.53 -1.60 -12.53
CA GLN A 161 -2.62 -0.63 -12.61
C GLN A 161 -3.18 -0.68 -14.03
N ILE A 162 -4.42 -1.09 -14.16
CA ILE A 162 -5.14 -1.18 -15.43
C ILE A 162 -6.40 -0.35 -15.33
N GLY A 163 -6.55 0.63 -16.19
CA GLY A 163 -7.67 1.55 -16.16
C GLY A 163 -8.23 1.85 -17.56
N ARG A 164 -9.50 2.26 -17.63
CA ARG A 164 -10.07 2.77 -18.87
C ARG A 164 -9.41 4.09 -19.23
N ALA A 165 -8.92 4.19 -20.46
CA ALA A 165 -8.54 5.46 -21.02
C ALA A 165 -9.82 6.28 -21.28
N HIS A 166 -9.94 7.42 -20.66
CA HIS A 166 -10.94 8.41 -21.03
C HIS A 166 -10.36 9.21 -22.21
N VAL A 167 -11.00 9.10 -23.34
CA VAL A 167 -10.72 9.89 -24.54
C VAL A 167 -11.57 11.15 -24.46
#